data_29c791ae7ccb19bd95bd12e35c834a7d
#
_entry.id   29c791ae7ccb19bd95bd12e35c834a7d
#
_cell.length_a   1.000
_cell.length_b   1.000
_cell.length_c   1.000
_cell.angle_alpha   90.00
_cell.angle_beta   90.00
_cell.angle_gamma   90.00
#
_symmetry.space_group_name_H-M   'P 1'
#
loop_
_entity.id
_entity.type
_entity.pdbx_description
1 polymer ?
#
loop_
_entity_poly.entity_id
_entity_poly.type
_entity_poly.pdbx_seq_one_letter_code
_entity_poly.pdbx_strand_id
1 'polypeptide(L)'
;MQIIDTHAHWYPQEFISLLDREAAANGGKMERNEKGVPVFSMPGVLPHSAMPPLMVEPDLVLGEMDKRGIGTYVLGLTNPMVYWAPPAFGLKLAQTWNDASSAVCRKHPGRFVGTIQLPMQAPELAVREIERAAKLPGLRVVYLATHINGRNLDEKSFWPVYERCEALGLPIFLHPLYPCGGERIAKHFMRNLCGNTYENGLAAASLVFGGVMDAFPGLVVMLPQAGGTFPWLIGRFDRGVKVRKELAHMKQPASAYLRRFYYDTVSHHPLIMKFLTELVGADRVMLGSDYNQDMSCERPVEFVNSVPGLTAQERQLILEGNAKRLLKI
;
A
#
# COMPACT_ATOMS: atom_id res chain seq x y z
N MET A 1 20.50 -15.09 0.63
CA MET A 1 19.12 -14.69 0.99
C MET A 1 18.84 -13.38 0.27
N GLN A 2 17.75 -13.29 -0.49
CA GLN A 2 17.36 -12.06 -1.20
C GLN A 2 16.24 -11.40 -0.41
N ILE A 3 16.60 -10.47 0.47
CA ILE A 3 15.63 -9.76 1.31
C ILE A 3 14.73 -8.89 0.45
N ILE A 4 13.41 -8.99 0.67
CA ILE A 4 12.39 -8.29 -0.13
C ILE A 4 11.62 -7.35 0.79
N ASP A 5 11.70 -6.07 0.50
CA ASP A 5 10.92 -5.03 1.15
C ASP A 5 9.66 -4.74 0.33
N THR A 6 8.50 -5.01 0.91
CA THR A 6 7.21 -4.89 0.23
C THR A 6 6.55 -3.53 0.37
N HIS A 7 7.19 -2.58 1.10
CA HIS A 7 6.65 -1.25 1.35
C HIS A 7 7.72 -0.19 1.12
N ALA A 8 7.91 0.19 -0.15
CA ALA A 8 8.84 1.22 -0.57
C ALA A 8 8.18 2.14 -1.59
N HIS A 9 8.60 3.42 -1.62
CA HIS A 9 7.99 4.44 -2.46
C HIS A 9 8.94 4.95 -3.53
N TRP A 10 8.35 5.25 -4.70
CA TRP A 10 9.08 5.77 -5.83
C TRP A 10 8.19 6.67 -6.69
N TYR A 11 8.77 7.68 -7.35
CA TYR A 11 8.13 8.53 -8.33
C TYR A 11 8.95 8.53 -9.61
N PRO A 12 8.46 7.97 -10.72
CA PRO A 12 9.16 8.05 -11.99
C PRO A 12 9.23 9.49 -12.49
N GLN A 13 10.32 9.85 -13.13
CA GLN A 13 10.51 11.19 -13.69
C GLN A 13 9.43 11.53 -14.73
N GLU A 14 8.94 10.53 -15.46
CA GLU A 14 7.85 10.66 -16.43
C GLU A 14 6.55 11.10 -15.76
N PHE A 15 6.26 10.56 -14.57
CA PHE A 15 5.08 10.92 -13.77
C PHE A 15 5.19 12.37 -13.27
N ILE A 16 6.35 12.77 -12.74
CA ILE A 16 6.63 14.15 -12.31
C ILE A 16 6.48 15.10 -13.50
N SER A 17 7.07 14.77 -14.63
CA SER A 17 7.00 15.58 -15.86
C SER A 17 5.58 15.72 -16.39
N LEU A 18 4.74 14.69 -16.23
CA LEU A 18 3.33 14.75 -16.59
C LEU A 18 2.56 15.68 -15.63
N LEU A 19 2.82 15.59 -14.33
CA LEU A 19 2.23 16.50 -13.36
C LEU A 19 2.64 17.96 -13.61
N ASP A 20 3.93 18.22 -13.89
CA ASP A 20 4.42 19.55 -14.22
C ASP A 20 3.66 20.19 -15.40
N ARG A 21 3.37 19.40 -16.44
CA ARG A 21 2.67 19.91 -17.64
C ARG A 21 1.17 20.06 -17.47
N GLU A 22 0.53 19.16 -16.75
CA GLU A 22 -0.93 19.00 -16.87
C GLU A 22 -1.70 19.10 -15.55
N ALA A 23 -1.03 19.07 -14.39
CA ALA A 23 -1.73 19.08 -13.10
C ALA A 23 -2.59 20.34 -12.90
N ALA A 24 -2.10 21.52 -13.31
CA ALA A 24 -2.82 22.78 -13.12
C ALA A 24 -4.17 22.81 -13.85
N ALA A 25 -4.24 22.25 -15.04
CA ALA A 25 -5.49 22.15 -15.82
C ALA A 25 -6.48 21.11 -15.24
N ASN A 26 -6.02 20.27 -14.30
CA ASN A 26 -6.79 19.16 -13.76
C ASN A 26 -7.02 19.26 -12.22
N GLY A 27 -6.81 20.44 -11.63
CA GLY A 27 -7.12 20.70 -10.22
C GLY A 27 -5.98 20.45 -9.25
N GLY A 28 -4.77 20.16 -9.73
CA GLY A 28 -3.55 20.03 -8.92
C GLY A 28 -2.58 21.16 -9.21
N LYS A 29 -1.49 21.24 -8.47
CA LYS A 29 -0.41 22.22 -8.65
C LYS A 29 0.94 21.56 -8.39
N MET A 30 1.90 21.78 -9.30
CA MET A 30 3.29 21.41 -9.12
C MET A 30 4.14 22.64 -8.88
N GLU A 31 4.98 22.58 -7.87
CA GLU A 31 5.93 23.64 -7.51
C GLU A 31 7.29 23.01 -7.18
N ARG A 32 8.29 23.87 -6.95
CA ARG A 32 9.57 23.47 -6.38
C ARG A 32 9.71 24.15 -5.03
N ASN A 33 10.10 23.39 -4.00
CA ASN A 33 10.43 24.00 -2.71
C ASN A 33 11.79 24.72 -2.77
N GLU A 34 12.21 25.34 -1.66
CA GLU A 34 13.49 26.08 -1.56
C GLU A 34 14.73 25.26 -1.93
N LYS A 35 14.64 23.92 -1.83
CA LYS A 35 15.71 22.98 -2.20
C LYS A 35 15.58 22.46 -3.65
N GLY A 36 14.65 23.01 -4.45
CA GLY A 36 14.39 22.58 -5.82
C GLY A 36 13.63 21.26 -5.94
N VAL A 37 13.18 20.65 -4.83
CA VAL A 37 12.45 19.39 -4.82
C VAL A 37 11.03 19.61 -5.38
N PRO A 38 10.56 18.78 -6.32
CA PRO A 38 9.19 18.83 -6.79
C PRO A 38 8.19 18.57 -5.66
N VAL A 39 7.15 19.37 -5.58
CA VAL A 39 6.06 19.25 -4.60
C VAL A 39 4.74 19.38 -5.30
N PHE A 40 3.92 18.35 -5.17
CA PHE A 40 2.54 18.39 -5.63
C PHE A 40 1.61 18.82 -4.51
N SER A 41 0.62 19.65 -4.85
CA SER A 41 -0.39 20.12 -3.91
C SER A 41 -1.77 20.20 -4.59
N MET A 42 -2.81 20.17 -3.75
CA MET A 42 -4.19 20.43 -4.15
C MET A 42 -4.82 21.45 -3.19
N PRO A 43 -5.74 22.32 -3.65
CA PRO A 43 -6.41 23.26 -2.78
C PRO A 43 -7.10 22.58 -1.59
N GLY A 44 -6.76 23.02 -0.36
CA GLY A 44 -7.36 22.50 0.87
C GLY A 44 -6.95 21.08 1.29
N VAL A 45 -6.00 20.45 0.60
CA VAL A 45 -5.54 19.09 0.91
C VAL A 45 -4.13 19.08 1.47
N LEU A 46 -3.95 18.39 2.59
CA LEU A 46 -2.66 18.20 3.26
C LEU A 46 -2.45 16.69 3.58
N PRO A 47 -1.21 16.21 3.63
CA PRO A 47 0.05 16.93 3.34
C PRO A 47 0.26 17.14 1.84
N HIS A 48 1.13 18.08 1.50
CA HIS A 48 1.66 18.22 0.15
C HIS A 48 2.67 17.09 -0.12
N SER A 49 2.73 16.62 -1.37
CA SER A 49 3.56 15.47 -1.74
C SER A 49 4.90 15.92 -2.29
N ALA A 50 5.94 15.89 -1.48
CA ALA A 50 7.31 16.13 -1.92
C ALA A 50 7.90 14.85 -2.58
N MET A 51 8.68 15.05 -3.65
CA MET A 51 9.28 14.00 -4.45
C MET A 51 10.82 14.17 -4.48
N PRO A 52 11.51 13.84 -3.38
CA PRO A 52 12.95 14.05 -3.29
C PRO A 52 13.74 13.07 -4.18
N PRO A 53 15.01 13.37 -4.55
CA PRO A 53 15.83 12.52 -5.41
C PRO A 53 15.91 11.06 -4.97
N LEU A 54 15.98 10.79 -3.67
CA LEU A 54 15.98 9.42 -3.09
C LEU A 54 14.67 8.64 -3.33
N MET A 55 13.62 9.30 -3.81
CA MET A 55 12.37 8.65 -4.24
C MET A 55 12.17 8.72 -5.76
N VAL A 56 13.11 9.29 -6.51
CA VAL A 56 12.97 9.52 -7.96
C VAL A 56 14.08 8.80 -8.74
N GLU A 57 15.32 8.94 -8.32
CA GLU A 57 16.48 8.46 -9.06
C GLU A 57 16.80 7.01 -8.73
N PRO A 58 16.63 6.05 -9.67
CA PRO A 58 16.83 4.63 -9.38
C PRO A 58 18.23 4.30 -8.85
N ASP A 59 19.29 4.97 -9.32
CA ASP A 59 20.64 4.71 -8.86
C ASP A 59 20.84 5.10 -7.38
N LEU A 60 20.22 6.19 -6.92
CA LEU A 60 20.21 6.57 -5.51
C LEU A 60 19.41 5.58 -4.67
N VAL A 61 18.25 5.14 -5.18
CA VAL A 61 17.42 4.12 -4.51
C VAL A 61 18.20 2.81 -4.35
N LEU A 62 18.91 2.36 -5.40
CA LEU A 62 19.75 1.15 -5.35
C LEU A 62 20.89 1.27 -4.31
N GLY A 63 21.53 2.44 -4.23
CA GLY A 63 22.55 2.70 -3.21
C GLY A 63 22.01 2.62 -1.79
N GLU A 64 20.77 3.09 -1.55
CA GLU A 64 20.11 2.95 -0.24
C GLU A 64 19.67 1.52 0.06
N MET A 65 19.21 0.77 -0.93
CA MET A 65 18.92 -0.67 -0.79
C MET A 65 20.16 -1.43 -0.30
N ASP A 66 21.29 -1.19 -0.94
CA ASP A 66 22.55 -1.87 -0.59
C ASP A 66 22.98 -1.54 0.85
N LYS A 67 22.91 -0.28 1.27
CA LYS A 67 23.20 0.13 2.64
C LYS A 67 22.27 -0.52 3.68
N ARG A 68 21.03 -0.77 3.33
CA ARG A 68 20.01 -1.39 4.20
C ARG A 68 19.99 -2.91 4.13
N GLY A 69 20.80 -3.52 3.28
CA GLY A 69 20.82 -4.96 3.05
C GLY A 69 19.57 -5.50 2.33
N ILE A 70 18.91 -4.66 1.54
CA ILE A 70 17.68 -5.03 0.81
C ILE A 70 18.04 -5.44 -0.61
N GLY A 71 17.64 -6.63 -1.00
CA GLY A 71 17.84 -7.15 -2.36
C GLY A 71 16.82 -6.63 -3.36
N THR A 72 15.55 -6.54 -2.95
CA THR A 72 14.43 -6.15 -3.82
C THR A 72 13.48 -5.20 -3.12
N TYR A 73 13.08 -4.10 -3.78
CA TYR A 73 11.95 -3.26 -3.38
C TYR A 73 10.72 -3.53 -4.24
N VAL A 74 9.55 -3.59 -3.58
CA VAL A 74 8.25 -3.44 -4.25
C VAL A 74 7.92 -1.95 -4.27
N LEU A 75 7.90 -1.37 -5.47
CA LEU A 75 7.77 0.07 -5.66
C LEU A 75 6.29 0.50 -5.64
N GLY A 76 5.89 1.29 -4.66
CA GLY A 76 4.55 1.86 -4.52
C GLY A 76 4.50 3.36 -4.80
N LEU A 77 3.41 3.82 -5.42
CA LEU A 77 3.09 5.24 -5.51
C LEU A 77 2.39 5.68 -4.23
N THR A 78 2.99 6.59 -3.47
CA THR A 78 2.33 7.23 -2.34
C THR A 78 1.57 8.51 -2.78
N ASN A 79 1.25 9.41 -1.87
CA ASN A 79 0.59 10.67 -2.20
C ASN A 79 1.24 11.36 -3.41
N PRO A 80 0.47 11.89 -4.35
CA PRO A 80 -0.99 12.09 -4.32
C PRO A 80 -1.80 10.93 -4.92
N MET A 81 -1.18 9.82 -5.34
CA MET A 81 -1.79 8.79 -6.17
C MET A 81 -2.44 9.39 -7.43
N VAL A 82 -3.55 8.81 -7.93
CA VAL A 82 -4.17 9.25 -9.19
C VAL A 82 -5.65 9.60 -9.07
N TYR A 83 -6.27 9.41 -7.88
CA TYR A 83 -7.72 9.48 -7.72
C TYR A 83 -8.27 10.91 -7.66
N TRP A 84 -7.45 11.89 -7.35
CA TRP A 84 -7.78 13.31 -7.35
C TRP A 84 -8.10 13.85 -8.75
N ALA A 85 -7.53 13.23 -9.78
CA ALA A 85 -7.64 13.68 -11.16
C ALA A 85 -8.99 13.31 -11.79
N PRO A 86 -9.51 14.10 -12.74
CA PRO A 86 -10.62 13.66 -13.60
C PRO A 86 -10.32 12.30 -14.24
N PRO A 87 -11.33 11.47 -14.55
CA PRO A 87 -11.15 10.08 -14.99
C PRO A 87 -10.12 9.88 -16.12
N ALA A 88 -10.16 10.70 -17.15
CA ALA A 88 -9.24 10.59 -18.28
C ALA A 88 -7.79 10.93 -17.90
N PHE A 89 -7.59 11.94 -17.06
CA PHE A 89 -6.26 12.30 -16.60
C PHE A 89 -5.75 11.32 -15.54
N GLY A 90 -6.62 10.81 -14.67
CA GLY A 90 -6.29 9.74 -13.72
C GLY A 90 -5.83 8.47 -14.43
N LEU A 91 -6.47 8.09 -15.55
CA LEU A 91 -6.01 6.98 -16.39
C LEU A 91 -4.63 7.27 -16.99
N LYS A 92 -4.40 8.47 -17.53
CA LYS A 92 -3.11 8.88 -18.10
C LYS A 92 -1.98 8.82 -17.05
N LEU A 93 -2.24 9.29 -15.84
CA LEU A 93 -1.32 9.21 -14.70
C LEU A 93 -1.00 7.75 -14.35
N ALA A 94 -2.04 6.90 -14.25
CA ALA A 94 -1.87 5.47 -13.95
C ALA A 94 -1.04 4.77 -15.02
N GLN A 95 -1.33 5.00 -16.29
CA GLN A 95 -0.57 4.42 -17.41
C GLN A 95 0.88 4.88 -17.42
N THR A 96 1.13 6.17 -17.21
CA THR A 96 2.51 6.70 -17.10
C THR A 96 3.29 6.04 -15.99
N TRP A 97 2.68 5.87 -14.81
CA TRP A 97 3.29 5.13 -13.71
C TRP A 97 3.57 3.67 -14.08
N ASN A 98 2.57 2.97 -14.59
CA ASN A 98 2.67 1.53 -14.89
C ASN A 98 3.75 1.24 -15.93
N ASP A 99 3.83 2.05 -16.96
CA ASP A 99 4.83 1.91 -18.03
C ASP A 99 6.25 2.19 -17.50
N ALA A 100 6.44 3.25 -16.71
CA ALA A 100 7.71 3.58 -16.08
C ALA A 100 8.13 2.53 -15.04
N SER A 101 7.18 2.03 -14.23
CA SER A 101 7.41 0.98 -13.24
C SER A 101 7.87 -0.33 -13.93
N SER A 102 7.25 -0.70 -15.04
CA SER A 102 7.71 -1.83 -15.85
C SER A 102 9.09 -1.59 -16.46
N ALA A 103 9.36 -0.37 -16.93
CA ALA A 103 10.66 -0.03 -17.53
C ALA A 103 11.81 -0.13 -16.52
N VAL A 104 11.63 0.38 -15.29
CA VAL A 104 12.68 0.31 -14.25
C VAL A 104 12.90 -1.13 -13.79
N CYS A 105 11.86 -1.97 -13.71
CA CYS A 105 12.00 -3.38 -13.39
C CYS A 105 12.81 -4.14 -14.46
N ARG A 106 12.62 -3.82 -15.74
CA ARG A 106 13.42 -4.41 -16.84
C ARG A 106 14.87 -3.94 -16.84
N LYS A 107 15.09 -2.67 -16.51
CA LYS A 107 16.43 -2.08 -16.43
C LYS A 107 17.25 -2.66 -15.28
N HIS A 108 16.62 -2.99 -14.17
CA HIS A 108 17.27 -3.49 -12.96
C HIS A 108 16.62 -4.82 -12.49
N PRO A 109 16.82 -5.91 -13.24
CA PRO A 109 16.16 -7.19 -12.97
C PRO A 109 16.53 -7.72 -11.58
N GLY A 110 15.50 -8.17 -10.84
CA GLY A 110 15.64 -8.68 -9.48
C GLY A 110 15.76 -7.61 -8.38
N ARG A 111 16.00 -6.33 -8.75
CA ARG A 111 16.11 -5.24 -7.76
C ARG A 111 14.77 -4.57 -7.49
N PHE A 112 13.88 -4.55 -8.45
CA PHE A 112 12.56 -3.94 -8.31
C PHE A 112 11.45 -4.90 -8.73
N VAL A 113 10.34 -4.84 -8.01
CA VAL A 113 9.03 -5.36 -8.39
C VAL A 113 8.11 -4.16 -8.54
N GLY A 114 7.49 -4.04 -9.69
CA GLY A 114 6.60 -2.92 -9.98
C GLY A 114 5.17 -3.18 -9.48
N THR A 115 4.50 -2.08 -9.18
CA THR A 115 3.07 -2.09 -8.86
C THR A 115 2.23 -1.51 -9.99
N ILE A 116 0.95 -1.84 -9.99
CA ILE A 116 -0.05 -1.34 -10.94
C ILE A 116 -0.89 -0.28 -10.24
N GLN A 117 -0.88 0.94 -10.74
CA GLN A 117 -1.80 1.99 -10.36
C GLN A 117 -3.05 1.93 -11.22
N LEU A 118 -4.20 2.17 -10.61
CA LEU A 118 -5.51 2.11 -11.28
C LEU A 118 -6.31 3.38 -11.02
N PRO A 119 -7.02 3.94 -12.01
CA PRO A 119 -7.91 5.09 -11.82
C PRO A 119 -9.22 4.65 -11.17
N MET A 120 -9.19 4.29 -9.88
CA MET A 120 -10.33 3.74 -9.14
C MET A 120 -11.53 4.69 -9.02
N GLN A 121 -11.35 6.00 -9.20
CA GLN A 121 -12.45 6.97 -9.33
C GLN A 121 -13.33 6.71 -10.58
N ALA A 122 -12.85 5.89 -11.51
CA ALA A 122 -13.55 5.41 -12.70
C ALA A 122 -13.33 3.90 -12.88
N PRO A 123 -14.09 3.04 -12.18
CA PRO A 123 -13.84 1.60 -12.10
C PRO A 123 -13.77 0.89 -13.46
N GLU A 124 -14.55 1.34 -14.44
CA GLU A 124 -14.51 0.77 -15.80
C GLU A 124 -13.16 1.04 -16.50
N LEU A 125 -12.55 2.21 -16.26
CA LEU A 125 -11.21 2.52 -16.73
C LEU A 125 -10.17 1.71 -15.96
N ALA A 126 -10.38 1.51 -14.67
CA ALA A 126 -9.51 0.70 -13.83
C ALA A 126 -9.47 -0.78 -14.30
N VAL A 127 -10.61 -1.37 -14.63
CA VAL A 127 -10.69 -2.73 -15.19
C VAL A 127 -9.92 -2.85 -16.51
N ARG A 128 -10.06 -1.88 -17.40
CA ARG A 128 -9.31 -1.88 -18.66
C ARG A 128 -7.81 -1.74 -18.44
N GLU A 129 -7.42 -0.89 -17.49
CA GLU A 129 -6.00 -0.64 -17.21
C GLU A 129 -5.35 -1.85 -16.51
N ILE A 130 -6.02 -2.54 -15.60
CA ILE A 130 -5.46 -3.74 -14.98
C ILE A 130 -5.19 -4.84 -16.03
N GLU A 131 -6.08 -5.01 -17.00
CA GLU A 131 -5.89 -5.99 -18.10
C GLU A 131 -4.72 -5.64 -19.01
N ARG A 132 -4.46 -4.35 -19.21
CA ARG A 132 -3.29 -3.87 -19.95
C ARG A 132 -2.01 -4.06 -19.14
N ALA A 133 -2.01 -3.53 -17.92
CA ALA A 133 -0.83 -3.45 -17.07
C ALA A 133 -0.35 -4.81 -16.56
N ALA A 134 -1.25 -5.77 -16.33
CA ALA A 134 -0.91 -7.14 -15.94
C ALA A 134 -0.02 -7.87 -16.96
N LYS A 135 0.02 -7.40 -18.20
CA LYS A 135 0.88 -7.96 -19.26
C LYS A 135 2.27 -7.32 -19.30
N LEU A 136 2.47 -6.22 -18.57
CA LEU A 136 3.75 -5.54 -18.53
C LEU A 136 4.76 -6.29 -17.65
N PRO A 137 5.99 -6.48 -18.12
CA PRO A 137 7.01 -7.20 -17.35
C PRO A 137 7.33 -6.52 -16.01
N GLY A 138 7.50 -7.33 -14.96
CA GLY A 138 7.91 -6.86 -13.64
C GLY A 138 6.79 -6.32 -12.75
N LEU A 139 5.58 -6.08 -13.28
CA LEU A 139 4.42 -5.69 -12.47
C LEU A 139 3.77 -6.93 -11.85
N ARG A 140 3.59 -6.93 -10.51
CA ARG A 140 3.12 -8.10 -9.76
C ARG A 140 2.04 -7.79 -8.73
N VAL A 141 1.74 -6.52 -8.49
CA VAL A 141 0.89 -6.05 -7.39
C VAL A 141 0.00 -4.93 -7.89
N VAL A 142 -1.26 -4.94 -7.52
CA VAL A 142 -2.13 -3.76 -7.62
C VAL A 142 -1.96 -2.93 -6.35
N TYR A 143 -1.73 -1.63 -6.48
CA TYR A 143 -1.48 -0.74 -5.35
C TYR A 143 -2.59 0.28 -5.22
N LEU A 144 -3.35 0.23 -4.12
CA LEU A 144 -4.54 1.04 -3.92
C LEU A 144 -4.47 1.85 -2.62
N ALA A 145 -5.19 2.98 -2.60
CA ALA A 145 -5.43 3.69 -1.34
C ALA A 145 -6.42 2.94 -0.44
N THR A 146 -6.40 3.27 0.84
CA THR A 146 -7.36 2.79 1.86
C THR A 146 -8.79 3.23 1.61
N HIS A 147 -8.98 4.28 0.83
CA HIS A 147 -10.27 4.74 0.32
C HIS A 147 -10.09 5.45 -1.03
N ILE A 148 -11.15 5.60 -1.78
CA ILE A 148 -11.14 6.30 -3.07
C ILE A 148 -12.00 7.57 -2.95
N ASN A 149 -11.34 8.71 -2.78
CA ASN A 149 -12.00 10.01 -2.61
C ASN A 149 -13.10 9.99 -1.51
N GLY A 150 -12.79 9.40 -0.35
CA GLY A 150 -13.70 9.28 0.77
C GLY A 150 -14.69 8.11 0.69
N ARG A 151 -14.66 7.34 -0.39
CA ARG A 151 -15.49 6.14 -0.58
C ARG A 151 -14.76 4.92 -0.06
N ASN A 152 -15.38 4.17 0.84
CA ASN A 152 -14.78 2.96 1.41
C ASN A 152 -14.63 1.85 0.35
N LEU A 153 -13.69 0.94 0.60
CA LEU A 153 -13.34 -0.12 -0.35
C LEU A 153 -14.41 -1.21 -0.53
N ASP A 154 -15.45 -1.25 0.30
CA ASP A 154 -16.57 -2.20 0.17
C ASP A 154 -17.61 -1.81 -0.90
N GLU A 155 -17.53 -0.61 -1.47
CA GLU A 155 -18.51 -0.18 -2.47
C GLU A 155 -18.56 -1.11 -3.69
N LYS A 156 -19.78 -1.50 -4.06
CA LYS A 156 -20.04 -2.44 -5.15
C LYS A 156 -19.45 -2.01 -6.50
N SER A 157 -19.29 -0.71 -6.72
CA SER A 157 -18.67 -0.17 -7.94
C SER A 157 -17.20 -0.57 -8.11
N PHE A 158 -16.49 -0.92 -7.01
CA PHE A 158 -15.10 -1.39 -7.05
C PHE A 158 -14.99 -2.91 -7.27
N TRP A 159 -16.06 -3.67 -7.08
CA TRP A 159 -16.06 -5.12 -7.15
C TRP A 159 -15.52 -5.70 -8.47
N PRO A 160 -15.81 -5.12 -9.65
CA PRO A 160 -15.22 -5.61 -10.90
C PRO A 160 -13.69 -5.57 -10.92
N VAL A 161 -13.06 -4.63 -10.18
CA VAL A 161 -11.60 -4.58 -10.04
C VAL A 161 -11.10 -5.73 -9.16
N TYR A 162 -11.80 -6.04 -8.06
CA TYR A 162 -11.45 -7.17 -7.18
C TYR A 162 -11.59 -8.51 -7.88
N GLU A 163 -12.65 -8.68 -8.66
CA GLU A 163 -12.85 -9.87 -9.51
C GLU A 163 -11.67 -10.06 -10.48
N ARG A 164 -11.20 -8.97 -11.10
CA ARG A 164 -10.05 -9.05 -12.02
C ARG A 164 -8.73 -9.31 -11.27
N CYS A 165 -8.53 -8.70 -10.10
CA CYS A 165 -7.36 -8.99 -9.27
C CYS A 165 -7.33 -10.48 -8.88
N GLU A 166 -8.44 -11.04 -8.42
CA GLU A 166 -8.56 -12.45 -8.07
C GLU A 166 -8.30 -13.35 -9.28
N ALA A 167 -8.96 -13.10 -10.41
CA ALA A 167 -8.82 -13.89 -11.63
C ALA A 167 -7.40 -13.90 -12.20
N LEU A 168 -6.67 -12.79 -12.07
CA LEU A 168 -5.29 -12.65 -12.52
C LEU A 168 -4.27 -13.11 -11.46
N GLY A 169 -4.73 -13.41 -10.23
CA GLY A 169 -3.88 -13.76 -9.10
C GLY A 169 -2.95 -12.60 -8.70
N LEU A 170 -3.40 -11.36 -8.86
CA LEU A 170 -2.68 -10.15 -8.47
C LEU A 170 -3.09 -9.75 -7.05
N PRO A 171 -2.17 -9.73 -6.08
CA PRO A 171 -2.45 -9.20 -4.75
C PRO A 171 -2.68 -7.70 -4.81
N ILE A 172 -3.47 -7.19 -3.87
CA ILE A 172 -3.67 -5.76 -3.64
C ILE A 172 -2.84 -5.35 -2.42
N PHE A 173 -1.96 -4.36 -2.59
CA PHE A 173 -1.29 -3.71 -1.48
C PHE A 173 -1.97 -2.36 -1.23
N LEU A 174 -2.41 -2.15 0.01
CA LEU A 174 -3.02 -0.90 0.41
C LEU A 174 -1.98 0.12 0.89
N HIS A 175 -2.32 1.39 0.81
CA HIS A 175 -1.55 2.48 1.39
C HIS A 175 -2.51 3.58 1.89
N PRO A 176 -2.29 4.14 3.09
CA PRO A 176 -3.15 5.19 3.61
C PRO A 176 -3.03 6.47 2.76
N LEU A 177 -4.17 7.09 2.52
CA LEU A 177 -4.27 8.33 1.75
C LEU A 177 -5.27 9.25 2.43
N TYR A 178 -4.87 10.50 2.76
CA TYR A 178 -5.74 11.54 3.32
C TYR A 178 -6.67 11.02 4.45
N PRO A 179 -6.12 10.60 5.59
CA PRO A 179 -6.88 9.92 6.61
C PRO A 179 -8.00 10.78 7.20
N CYS A 180 -9.08 10.12 7.62
CA CYS A 180 -10.19 10.79 8.30
C CYS A 180 -9.77 11.42 9.63
N GLY A 181 -10.59 12.34 10.16
CA GLY A 181 -10.32 13.05 11.43
C GLY A 181 -10.17 14.55 11.29
N GLY A 182 -10.00 15.06 10.07
CA GLY A 182 -10.02 16.49 9.74
C GLY A 182 -9.09 17.33 10.62
N GLU A 183 -9.62 18.42 11.21
CA GLU A 183 -8.85 19.34 12.05
C GLU A 183 -8.34 18.71 13.36
N ARG A 184 -8.99 17.67 13.88
CA ARG A 184 -8.55 17.00 15.13
C ARG A 184 -7.18 16.36 15.00
N ILE A 185 -6.77 15.97 13.81
CA ILE A 185 -5.47 15.34 13.54
C ILE A 185 -4.51 16.25 12.78
N ALA A 186 -4.83 17.55 12.64
CA ALA A 186 -4.03 18.49 11.85
C ALA A 186 -2.72 18.89 12.53
N LYS A 187 -2.66 18.85 13.87
CA LYS A 187 -1.48 19.26 14.66
C LYS A 187 -0.63 18.05 15.07
N HIS A 188 0.61 18.30 15.48
CA HIS A 188 1.53 17.32 16.07
C HIS A 188 1.78 16.11 15.19
N PHE A 189 1.74 16.27 13.88
CA PHE A 189 1.93 15.18 12.91
C PHE A 189 0.92 14.03 13.05
N MET A 190 -0.20 14.24 13.74
CA MET A 190 -1.18 13.18 14.05
C MET A 190 -1.82 12.57 12.81
N ARG A 191 -1.82 13.26 11.65
CA ARG A 191 -2.30 12.67 10.38
C ARG A 191 -1.53 11.40 10.05
N ASN A 192 -0.21 11.44 10.22
CA ASN A 192 0.65 10.28 9.99
C ASN A 192 0.62 9.32 11.20
N LEU A 193 0.93 9.84 12.41
CA LEU A 193 1.10 9.00 13.61
C LEU A 193 -0.14 8.21 14.01
N CYS A 194 -1.33 8.78 13.85
CA CYS A 194 -2.60 8.15 14.21
C CYS A 194 -3.49 7.91 13.00
N GLY A 195 -3.63 8.92 12.15
CA GLY A 195 -4.59 8.90 11.05
C GLY A 195 -4.33 7.77 10.06
N ASN A 196 -3.10 7.60 9.60
CA ASN A 196 -2.73 6.55 8.64
C ASN A 196 -3.03 5.15 9.19
N THR A 197 -2.66 4.88 10.44
CA THR A 197 -2.90 3.57 11.06
C THR A 197 -4.38 3.33 11.34
N TYR A 198 -5.14 4.37 11.65
CA TYR A 198 -6.58 4.28 11.78
C TYR A 198 -7.25 3.98 10.43
N GLU A 199 -6.82 4.65 9.37
CA GLU A 199 -7.33 4.46 8.02
C GLU A 199 -7.12 3.04 7.50
N ASN A 200 -5.95 2.43 7.79
CA ASN A 200 -5.70 1.02 7.47
C ASN A 200 -6.70 0.08 8.16
N GLY A 201 -7.01 0.35 9.43
CA GLY A 201 -8.01 -0.42 10.17
C GLY A 201 -9.41 -0.26 9.61
N LEU A 202 -9.77 0.96 9.18
CA LEU A 202 -11.07 1.25 8.57
C LEU A 202 -11.20 0.55 7.21
N ALA A 203 -10.16 0.58 6.39
CA ALA A 203 -10.14 -0.11 5.10
C ALA A 203 -10.32 -1.63 5.26
N ALA A 204 -9.56 -2.26 6.18
CA ALA A 204 -9.71 -3.68 6.46
C ALA A 204 -11.10 -4.04 6.97
N ALA A 205 -11.64 -3.23 7.90
CA ALA A 205 -12.99 -3.40 8.42
C ALA A 205 -14.07 -3.27 7.32
N SER A 206 -13.92 -2.30 6.40
CA SER A 206 -14.85 -2.13 5.29
C SER A 206 -14.84 -3.34 4.34
N LEU A 207 -13.67 -3.85 3.99
CA LEU A 207 -13.55 -5.06 3.17
C LEU A 207 -14.19 -6.30 3.80
N VAL A 208 -14.08 -6.44 5.13
CA VAL A 208 -14.67 -7.55 5.88
C VAL A 208 -16.18 -7.36 6.02
N PHE A 209 -16.62 -6.24 6.60
CA PHE A 209 -18.04 -5.99 6.90
C PHE A 209 -18.88 -5.74 5.65
N GLY A 210 -18.29 -5.17 4.60
CA GLY A 210 -18.95 -4.99 3.31
C GLY A 210 -19.04 -6.26 2.46
N GLY A 211 -18.46 -7.39 2.95
CA GLY A 211 -18.55 -8.71 2.32
C GLY A 211 -17.63 -8.92 1.12
N VAL A 212 -16.64 -8.05 0.90
CA VAL A 212 -15.66 -8.20 -0.20
C VAL A 212 -14.85 -9.48 -0.03
N MET A 213 -14.37 -9.74 1.21
CA MET A 213 -13.55 -10.91 1.51
C MET A 213 -14.34 -12.24 1.38
N ASP A 214 -15.66 -12.20 1.48
CA ASP A 214 -16.54 -13.36 1.23
C ASP A 214 -16.85 -13.55 -0.26
N ALA A 215 -17.04 -12.44 -0.97
CA ALA A 215 -17.38 -12.47 -2.40
C ALA A 215 -16.18 -12.90 -3.26
N PHE A 216 -14.96 -12.56 -2.82
CA PHE A 216 -13.71 -12.87 -3.52
C PHE A 216 -12.78 -13.70 -2.63
N PRO A 217 -13.03 -15.01 -2.50
CA PRO A 217 -12.28 -15.89 -1.58
C PRO A 217 -10.81 -16.06 -1.94
N GLY A 218 -10.43 -15.88 -3.20
CA GLY A 218 -9.04 -15.90 -3.66
C GLY A 218 -8.33 -14.56 -3.64
N LEU A 219 -9.04 -13.45 -3.34
CA LEU A 219 -8.44 -12.13 -3.27
C LEU A 219 -7.45 -12.04 -2.11
N VAL A 220 -6.24 -11.58 -2.41
CA VAL A 220 -5.19 -11.33 -1.42
C VAL A 220 -5.00 -9.85 -1.23
N VAL A 221 -5.06 -9.40 0.03
CA VAL A 221 -4.85 -7.99 0.39
C VAL A 221 -3.75 -7.88 1.45
N MET A 222 -2.78 -6.99 1.25
CA MET A 222 -1.79 -6.60 2.25
C MET A 222 -2.17 -5.28 2.89
N LEU A 223 -2.15 -5.27 4.21
CA LEU A 223 -2.38 -4.11 5.05
C LEU A 223 -1.04 -3.52 5.50
N PRO A 224 -0.79 -2.23 5.24
CA PRO A 224 0.45 -1.58 5.65
C PRO A 224 0.43 -1.24 7.14
N GLN A 225 1.61 -0.86 7.66
CA GLN A 225 1.81 -0.39 9.04
C GLN A 225 1.24 -1.39 10.06
N ALA A 226 1.66 -2.68 9.91
CA ALA A 226 1.25 -3.80 10.75
C ALA A 226 -0.29 -4.00 10.82
N GLY A 227 -1.01 -3.56 9.77
CA GLY A 227 -2.48 -3.62 9.71
C GLY A 227 -3.19 -2.49 10.47
N GLY A 228 -2.44 -1.50 10.95
CA GLY A 228 -2.98 -0.37 11.68
C GLY A 228 -3.77 -0.79 12.91
N THR A 229 -5.00 -0.32 13.05
CA THR A 229 -5.87 -0.63 14.19
C THR A 229 -6.65 -1.95 14.02
N PHE A 230 -6.66 -2.58 12.86
CA PHE A 230 -7.48 -3.78 12.58
C PHE A 230 -7.19 -4.95 13.53
N PRO A 231 -5.94 -5.40 13.73
CA PRO A 231 -5.63 -6.48 14.65
C PRO A 231 -5.99 -6.17 16.12
N TRP A 232 -5.83 -4.91 16.53
CA TRP A 232 -6.12 -4.46 17.89
C TRP A 232 -7.61 -4.41 18.22
N LEU A 233 -8.46 -4.10 17.24
CA LEU A 233 -9.89 -3.99 17.42
C LEU A 233 -10.65 -5.30 17.20
N ILE A 234 -9.96 -6.38 16.89
CA ILE A 234 -10.59 -7.61 16.41
C ILE A 234 -11.62 -8.20 17.39
N GLY A 235 -11.33 -8.20 18.68
CA GLY A 235 -12.27 -8.66 19.71
C GLY A 235 -13.52 -7.78 19.81
N ARG A 236 -13.37 -6.45 19.57
CA ARG A 236 -14.50 -5.53 19.50
C ARG A 236 -15.36 -5.80 18.26
N PHE A 237 -14.73 -6.11 17.14
CA PHE A 237 -15.41 -6.46 15.89
C PHE A 237 -16.20 -7.78 16.04
N ASP A 238 -15.61 -8.80 16.65
CA ASP A 238 -16.31 -10.05 16.97
C ASP A 238 -17.53 -9.83 17.87
N ARG A 239 -17.40 -8.96 18.86
CA ARG A 239 -18.55 -8.58 19.70
C ARG A 239 -19.61 -7.86 18.86
N GLY A 240 -19.20 -6.97 17.95
CA GLY A 240 -20.10 -6.26 17.03
C GLY A 240 -20.90 -7.24 16.17
N VAL A 241 -20.24 -8.21 15.55
CA VAL A 241 -20.90 -9.25 14.73
C VAL A 241 -21.98 -10.02 15.51
N LYS A 242 -21.76 -10.26 16.81
CA LYS A 242 -22.73 -10.99 17.66
C LYS A 242 -23.95 -10.17 18.08
N VAL A 243 -23.85 -8.83 18.16
CA VAL A 243 -24.88 -8.02 18.82
C VAL A 243 -25.49 -6.93 17.94
N ARG A 244 -24.91 -6.66 16.77
CA ARG A 244 -25.35 -5.58 15.89
C ARG A 244 -26.12 -6.14 14.71
N LYS A 245 -27.37 -5.67 14.54
CA LYS A 245 -28.21 -6.07 13.43
C LYS A 245 -27.66 -5.67 12.06
N GLU A 246 -26.89 -4.60 12.01
CA GLU A 246 -26.21 -4.13 10.80
C GLU A 246 -25.19 -5.13 10.27
N LEU A 247 -24.72 -6.06 11.12
CA LEU A 247 -23.74 -7.10 10.78
C LEU A 247 -24.36 -8.51 10.75
N ALA A 248 -25.70 -8.62 10.77
CA ALA A 248 -26.41 -9.90 10.76
C ALA A 248 -26.16 -10.75 9.48
N HIS A 249 -25.67 -10.13 8.42
CA HIS A 249 -25.28 -10.80 7.17
C HIS A 249 -23.94 -11.54 7.27
N MET A 250 -23.12 -11.24 8.29
CA MET A 250 -21.84 -11.90 8.49
C MET A 250 -22.00 -13.37 8.88
N LYS A 251 -21.36 -14.26 8.14
CA LYS A 251 -21.44 -15.72 8.35
C LYS A 251 -20.49 -16.23 9.43
N GLN A 252 -19.46 -15.45 9.76
CA GLN A 252 -18.41 -15.82 10.70
C GLN A 252 -17.90 -14.56 11.47
N PRO A 253 -17.22 -14.74 12.62
CA PRO A 253 -16.66 -13.63 13.35
C PRO A 253 -15.59 -12.92 12.53
N ALA A 254 -15.37 -11.64 12.81
CA ALA A 254 -14.37 -10.83 12.11
C ALA A 254 -12.94 -11.39 12.25
N SER A 255 -12.65 -12.05 13.38
CA SER A 255 -11.36 -12.71 13.64
C SER A 255 -11.03 -13.84 12.66
N ALA A 256 -12.04 -14.46 12.04
CA ALA A 256 -11.82 -15.47 11.01
C ALA A 256 -11.15 -14.91 9.74
N TYR A 257 -11.23 -13.59 9.54
CA TYR A 257 -10.62 -12.93 8.39
C TYR A 257 -9.18 -12.44 8.62
N LEU A 258 -8.67 -12.47 9.87
CA LEU A 258 -7.30 -12.01 10.16
C LEU A 258 -6.26 -12.64 9.23
N ARG A 259 -6.33 -13.93 9.03
CA ARG A 259 -5.37 -14.67 8.19
C ARG A 259 -5.70 -14.64 6.69
N ARG A 260 -6.73 -13.89 6.30
CA ARG A 260 -7.05 -13.58 4.90
C ARG A 260 -6.23 -12.41 4.38
N PHE A 261 -5.64 -11.62 5.30
CA PHE A 261 -4.75 -10.51 4.99
C PHE A 261 -3.28 -10.91 5.16
N TYR A 262 -2.43 -10.16 4.47
CA TYR A 262 -1.02 -10.04 4.77
C TYR A 262 -0.75 -8.70 5.46
N TYR A 263 0.37 -8.60 6.16
CA TYR A 263 0.75 -7.44 6.96
C TYR A 263 2.22 -7.13 6.74
N ASP A 264 2.59 -5.84 6.78
CA ASP A 264 4.00 -5.48 6.79
C ASP A 264 4.57 -5.37 8.22
N THR A 265 5.88 -5.08 8.30
CA THR A 265 6.58 -4.98 9.59
C THR A 265 6.68 -3.56 10.15
N VAL A 266 5.98 -2.56 9.56
CA VAL A 266 6.08 -1.16 9.99
C VAL A 266 5.28 -0.93 11.28
N SER A 267 5.83 -1.38 12.42
CA SER A 267 5.24 -1.21 13.75
C SER A 267 6.15 -0.45 14.72
N HIS A 268 7.43 -0.25 14.38
CA HIS A 268 8.47 0.44 15.15
C HIS A 268 8.70 -0.11 16.58
N HIS A 269 8.06 -1.23 16.96
CA HIS A 269 8.23 -1.81 18.28
C HIS A 269 8.19 -3.35 18.24
N PRO A 270 9.26 -4.05 18.73
CA PRO A 270 9.37 -5.49 18.59
C PRO A 270 8.25 -6.28 19.29
N LEU A 271 7.73 -5.80 20.42
CA LEU A 271 6.63 -6.48 21.12
C LEU A 271 5.29 -6.33 20.40
N ILE A 272 5.08 -5.22 19.66
CA ILE A 272 3.91 -5.06 18.81
C ILE A 272 3.98 -6.05 17.65
N MET A 273 5.18 -6.20 17.05
CA MET A 273 5.39 -7.18 15.98
C MET A 273 5.23 -8.61 16.47
N LYS A 274 5.71 -8.92 17.69
CA LYS A 274 5.48 -10.21 18.34
C LYS A 274 3.98 -10.49 18.50
N PHE A 275 3.23 -9.54 19.05
CA PHE A 275 1.76 -9.67 19.17
C PHE A 275 1.12 -9.97 17.82
N LEU A 276 1.47 -9.23 16.77
CA LEU A 276 0.91 -9.45 15.43
C LEU A 276 1.26 -10.86 14.91
N THR A 277 2.52 -11.28 15.00
CA THR A 277 2.95 -12.59 14.51
C THR A 277 2.32 -13.75 15.28
N GLU A 278 2.07 -13.61 16.59
CA GLU A 278 1.32 -14.59 17.38
C GLU A 278 -0.17 -14.64 16.99
N LEU A 279 -0.74 -13.49 16.64
CA LEU A 279 -2.17 -13.40 16.27
C LEU A 279 -2.46 -13.94 14.87
N VAL A 280 -1.62 -13.60 13.88
CA VAL A 280 -1.89 -13.91 12.46
C VAL A 280 -0.99 -15.01 11.88
N GLY A 281 0.10 -15.37 12.55
CA GLY A 281 1.16 -16.25 12.06
C GLY A 281 2.23 -15.51 11.26
N ALA A 282 3.48 -15.92 11.40
CA ALA A 282 4.62 -15.36 10.67
C ALA A 282 4.48 -15.54 9.14
N ASP A 283 3.72 -16.52 8.67
CA ASP A 283 3.42 -16.79 7.26
C ASP A 283 2.47 -15.74 6.63
N ARG A 284 1.96 -14.80 7.40
CA ARG A 284 1.12 -13.67 6.98
C ARG A 284 1.81 -12.32 7.09
N VAL A 285 3.08 -12.29 7.49
CA VAL A 285 3.83 -11.05 7.67
C VAL A 285 4.96 -10.98 6.65
N MET A 286 5.16 -9.82 6.03
CA MET A 286 6.23 -9.54 5.07
C MET A 286 7.02 -8.32 5.52
N LEU A 287 8.33 -8.32 5.24
CA LEU A 287 9.14 -7.13 5.49
C LEU A 287 8.59 -5.95 4.71
N GLY A 288 8.38 -4.83 5.40
CA GLY A 288 8.10 -3.51 4.84
C GLY A 288 8.80 -2.45 5.66
N SER A 289 9.37 -1.42 5.02
CA SER A 289 10.08 -0.35 5.71
C SER A 289 9.43 1.01 5.64
N ASP A 290 8.46 1.21 4.75
CA ASP A 290 7.90 2.53 4.41
C ASP A 290 8.97 3.48 3.84
N TYR A 291 9.91 2.93 3.07
CA TYR A 291 10.97 3.70 2.42
C TYR A 291 10.37 4.64 1.35
N ASN A 292 10.73 5.85 1.22
CA ASN A 292 11.64 6.73 1.96
C ASN A 292 10.79 7.87 2.58
N GLN A 293 10.15 7.57 3.67
CA GLN A 293 9.36 8.52 4.45
C GLN A 293 10.08 8.81 5.77
N ASP A 294 9.76 9.93 6.42
CA ASP A 294 10.30 10.29 7.75
C ASP A 294 9.89 9.30 8.84
N MET A 295 8.81 8.53 8.64
CA MET A 295 8.41 7.42 9.50
C MET A 295 8.91 6.05 9.03
N SER A 296 9.87 5.99 8.11
CA SER A 296 10.40 4.71 7.64
C SER A 296 11.20 3.98 8.74
N CYS A 297 11.18 2.66 8.67
CA CYS A 297 12.08 1.83 9.47
C CYS A 297 13.49 1.88 8.83
N GLU A 298 14.45 2.53 9.48
CA GLU A 298 15.81 2.72 8.96
C GLU A 298 16.58 1.40 8.80
N ARG A 299 16.35 0.46 9.73
CA ARG A 299 17.05 -0.84 9.81
C ARG A 299 16.05 -2.01 9.83
N PRO A 300 15.32 -2.22 8.71
CA PRO A 300 14.19 -3.14 8.72
C PRO A 300 14.59 -4.60 8.97
N VAL A 301 15.76 -5.02 8.51
CA VAL A 301 16.28 -6.38 8.74
C VAL A 301 16.64 -6.59 10.22
N GLU A 302 17.33 -5.63 10.82
CA GLU A 302 17.67 -5.66 12.26
C GLU A 302 16.41 -5.65 13.13
N PHE A 303 15.41 -4.85 12.70
CA PHE A 303 14.11 -4.80 13.38
C PHE A 303 13.45 -6.17 13.42
N VAL A 304 13.33 -6.87 12.29
CA VAL A 304 12.77 -8.24 12.27
C VAL A 304 13.59 -9.20 13.14
N ASN A 305 14.91 -9.09 13.12
CA ASN A 305 15.79 -9.92 13.94
C ASN A 305 15.65 -9.65 15.45
N SER A 306 15.23 -8.45 15.84
CA SER A 306 15.02 -8.06 17.23
C SER A 306 13.67 -8.54 17.82
N VAL A 307 12.76 -9.05 16.99
CA VAL A 307 11.43 -9.51 17.45
C VAL A 307 11.61 -10.77 18.30
N PRO A 308 11.20 -10.74 19.58
CA PRO A 308 11.40 -11.87 20.48
C PRO A 308 10.45 -13.02 20.14
N GLY A 309 10.97 -14.25 20.25
CA GLY A 309 10.19 -15.48 20.07
C GLY A 309 10.12 -15.99 18.63
N LEU A 310 10.53 -15.22 17.62
CA LEU A 310 10.59 -15.71 16.25
C LEU A 310 11.71 -16.75 16.10
N THR A 311 11.40 -17.85 15.46
CA THR A 311 12.38 -18.84 15.01
C THR A 311 13.16 -18.34 13.77
N ALA A 312 14.29 -18.98 13.45
CA ALA A 312 15.02 -18.65 12.23
C ALA A 312 14.18 -18.84 10.96
N GLN A 313 13.32 -19.86 10.93
CA GLN A 313 12.43 -20.13 9.82
C GLN A 313 11.36 -19.03 9.67
N GLU A 314 10.77 -18.56 10.77
CA GLU A 314 9.79 -17.47 10.74
C GLU A 314 10.41 -16.15 10.28
N ARG A 315 11.64 -15.83 10.75
CA ARG A 315 12.37 -14.67 10.23
C ARG A 315 12.61 -14.76 8.72
N GLN A 316 13.00 -15.93 8.23
CA GLN A 316 13.20 -16.13 6.79
C GLN A 316 11.88 -15.96 6.01
N LEU A 317 10.76 -16.47 6.54
CA LEU A 317 9.44 -16.23 5.92
C LEU A 317 9.13 -14.74 5.82
N ILE A 318 9.33 -13.97 6.89
CA ILE A 318 9.05 -12.54 6.93
C ILE A 318 9.98 -11.77 5.99
N LEU A 319 11.29 -12.08 5.99
CA LEU A 319 12.29 -11.34 5.24
C LEU A 319 12.24 -11.59 3.73
N GLU A 320 11.80 -12.78 3.29
CA GLU A 320 11.78 -13.13 1.86
C GLU A 320 10.69 -14.12 1.45
N GLY A 321 10.46 -15.17 2.24
CA GLY A 321 9.69 -16.35 1.80
C GLY A 321 8.24 -16.01 1.44
N ASN A 322 7.57 -15.20 2.26
CA ASN A 322 6.19 -14.82 2.03
C ASN A 322 6.04 -13.92 0.79
N ALA A 323 6.93 -12.94 0.65
CA ALA A 323 6.93 -12.06 -0.52
C ALA A 323 7.23 -12.82 -1.81
N LYS A 324 8.25 -13.71 -1.82
CA LYS A 324 8.55 -14.57 -2.98
C LYS A 324 7.36 -15.40 -3.42
N ARG A 325 6.70 -16.06 -2.45
CA ARG A 325 5.53 -16.89 -2.74
C ARG A 325 4.38 -16.06 -3.30
N LEU A 326 4.09 -14.90 -2.68
CA LEU A 326 2.97 -14.05 -3.05
C LEU A 326 3.18 -13.38 -4.42
N LEU A 327 4.39 -12.88 -4.66
CA LEU A 327 4.75 -12.14 -5.87
C LEU A 327 5.20 -13.04 -7.03
N LYS A 328 5.40 -14.34 -6.76
CA LYS A 328 5.86 -15.33 -7.75
C LYS A 328 7.20 -14.92 -8.39
N ILE A 329 8.19 -14.59 -7.56
CA ILE A 329 9.54 -14.13 -7.96
C ILE A 329 10.64 -14.98 -7.35
#